data_ab3feeb08077feb7bcf1cab50a84e266
#
_entry.id   ab3feeb08077feb7bcf1cab50a84e266
#
_cell.length_a   1.000
_cell.length_b   1.000
_cell.length_c   1.000
_cell.angle_alpha   90.00
_cell.angle_beta   90.00
_cell.angle_gamma   90.00
#
_symmetry.space_group_name_H-M   'P 1'
#
loop_
_entity.id
_entity.type
_entity.pdbx_description
1 polymer ?
#
loop_
_entity_poly.entity_id
_entity_poly.type
_entity_poly.pdbx_seq_one_letter_code
_entity_poly.pdbx_strand_id
1 'polypeptide(L)'
;MAERIIIDPGHGGFDAGASYENRKEKDDNLRLALAVGQRLENAGYDVVYTRTADQYDSPFDKAQIANNAQGDLFVSFHRNSSERPNQYNGVQTLVYGGSPLADRVAENVNENLAQIGFRNIGTDQRRELVVLRRTAMPAVLLEVGFINSDQDNALFDQNFSEIADAIVTGIERALPSSGASPSGYRNTFPSYD
;
A
#
# COMPACT_ATOMS: atom_id res chain seq x y z
N MET A 1 -7.74 -2.12 -22.08
CA MET A 1 -8.43 -1.34 -21.02
C MET A 1 -7.34 -0.86 -20.09
N ALA A 2 -7.50 0.29 -19.45
CA ALA A 2 -6.54 0.72 -18.43
C ALA A 2 -6.55 -0.29 -17.26
N GLU A 3 -5.37 -0.56 -16.68
CA GLU A 3 -5.28 -1.40 -15.49
C GLU A 3 -5.94 -0.70 -14.32
N ARG A 4 -6.73 -1.45 -13.54
CA ARG A 4 -7.44 -0.93 -12.38
C ARG A 4 -6.65 -1.16 -11.12
N ILE A 5 -6.27 -0.08 -10.45
CA ILE A 5 -5.51 -0.10 -9.22
C ILE A 5 -6.42 0.28 -8.05
N ILE A 6 -6.50 -0.59 -7.05
CA ILE A 6 -7.24 -0.32 -5.82
C ILE A 6 -6.29 0.31 -4.82
N ILE A 7 -6.62 1.52 -4.40
CA ILE A 7 -5.88 2.30 -3.41
C ILE A 7 -6.63 2.20 -2.08
N ASP A 8 -5.96 1.63 -1.08
CA ASP A 8 -6.52 1.40 0.24
C ASP A 8 -5.78 2.21 1.32
N PRO A 9 -6.31 3.37 1.76
CA PRO A 9 -5.79 4.02 2.95
C PRO A 9 -6.10 3.17 4.19
N GLY A 10 -5.08 2.65 4.89
CA GLY A 10 -5.25 1.85 6.10
C GLY A 10 -5.96 2.62 7.21
N HIS A 11 -6.67 1.89 8.10
CA HIS A 11 -7.44 2.45 9.21
C HIS A 11 -8.53 3.44 8.77
N GLY A 12 -9.03 4.29 9.70
CA GLY A 12 -10.03 5.32 9.41
C GLY A 12 -11.13 5.41 10.47
N GLY A 13 -11.80 6.57 10.55
CA GLY A 13 -12.86 6.81 11.53
C GLY A 13 -12.36 6.66 12.97
N PHE A 14 -12.99 5.78 13.73
CA PHE A 14 -12.60 5.50 15.13
C PHE A 14 -11.31 4.69 15.24
N ASP A 15 -10.89 3.98 14.20
CA ASP A 15 -9.61 3.26 14.15
C ASP A 15 -8.51 4.22 13.71
N ALA A 16 -7.76 4.73 14.66
CA ALA A 16 -6.66 5.65 14.40
C ALA A 16 -5.42 4.97 13.82
N GLY A 17 -5.33 3.63 13.92
CA GLY A 17 -4.07 2.93 13.74
C GLY A 17 -3.07 3.28 14.85
N ALA A 18 -1.79 3.14 14.58
CA ALA A 18 -0.77 3.58 15.52
C ALA A 18 -0.79 5.11 15.65
N SER A 19 -0.38 5.58 16.83
CA SER A 19 -0.33 7.01 17.14
C SER A 19 0.96 7.36 17.86
N TYR A 20 1.54 8.49 17.50
CA TYR A 20 2.74 9.01 18.15
C TYR A 20 2.62 10.53 18.27
N GLU A 21 2.74 11.03 19.49
CA GLU A 21 2.45 12.43 19.82
C GLU A 21 1.05 12.86 19.30
N ASN A 22 0.99 13.82 18.39
CA ASN A 22 -0.26 14.29 17.78
C ASN A 22 -0.53 13.66 16.39
N ARG A 23 0.33 12.70 15.94
CA ARG A 23 0.21 12.06 14.64
C ARG A 23 -0.60 10.78 14.75
N LYS A 24 -1.51 10.56 13.82
CA LYS A 24 -2.31 9.34 13.69
C LYS A 24 -2.02 8.70 12.35
N GLU A 25 -1.83 7.39 12.36
CA GLU A 25 -1.53 6.61 11.16
C GLU A 25 -2.60 6.77 10.08
N LYS A 26 -3.88 6.74 10.46
CA LYS A 26 -5.01 6.90 9.51
C LYS A 26 -4.95 8.17 8.68
N ASP A 27 -4.41 9.26 9.23
CA ASP A 27 -4.34 10.57 8.58
C ASP A 27 -3.19 10.60 7.57
N ASP A 28 -2.02 10.09 7.95
CA ASP A 28 -0.88 9.92 7.04
C ASP A 28 -1.22 8.99 5.88
N ASN A 29 -1.87 7.85 6.17
CA ASN A 29 -2.27 6.86 5.18
C ASN A 29 -3.25 7.47 4.17
N LEU A 30 -4.26 8.19 4.62
CA LEU A 30 -5.23 8.85 3.74
C LEU A 30 -4.55 9.88 2.84
N ARG A 31 -3.74 10.74 3.43
CA ARG A 31 -3.04 11.81 2.69
C ARG A 31 -2.12 11.23 1.62
N LEU A 32 -1.33 10.21 1.94
CA LEU A 32 -0.40 9.60 1.00
C LEU A 32 -1.14 8.80 -0.09
N ALA A 33 -2.12 8.00 0.28
CA ALA A 33 -2.91 7.21 -0.65
C ALA A 33 -3.62 8.08 -1.69
N LEU A 34 -4.23 9.20 -1.28
CA LEU A 34 -4.86 10.15 -2.21
C LEU A 34 -3.82 10.79 -3.14
N ALA A 35 -2.64 11.15 -2.63
CA ALA A 35 -1.58 11.73 -3.46
C ALA A 35 -1.03 10.76 -4.50
N VAL A 36 -0.89 9.47 -4.15
CA VAL A 36 -0.46 8.41 -5.07
C VAL A 36 -1.55 8.10 -6.08
N GLY A 37 -2.80 7.93 -5.62
CA GLY A 37 -3.92 7.63 -6.51
C GLY A 37 -4.14 8.71 -7.56
N GLN A 38 -4.08 10.00 -7.19
CA GLN A 38 -4.19 11.11 -8.14
C GLN A 38 -3.08 11.07 -9.21
N ARG A 39 -1.86 10.68 -8.85
CA ARG A 39 -0.75 10.54 -9.82
C ARG A 39 -0.98 9.37 -10.77
N LEU A 40 -1.48 8.25 -10.26
CA LEU A 40 -1.84 7.10 -11.08
C LEU A 40 -2.99 7.43 -12.05
N GLU A 41 -4.02 8.16 -11.60
CA GLU A 41 -5.09 8.66 -12.47
C GLU A 41 -4.54 9.56 -13.59
N ASN A 42 -3.63 10.47 -13.25
CA ASN A 42 -2.97 11.35 -14.22
C ASN A 42 -2.08 10.58 -15.22
N ALA A 43 -1.56 9.42 -14.81
CA ALA A 43 -0.80 8.49 -15.67
C ALA A 43 -1.71 7.58 -16.52
N GLY A 44 -3.03 7.65 -16.34
CA GLY A 44 -4.02 6.95 -17.18
C GLY A 44 -4.50 5.61 -16.60
N TYR A 45 -4.19 5.31 -15.34
CA TYR A 45 -4.74 4.15 -14.65
C TYR A 45 -6.18 4.39 -14.19
N ASP A 46 -6.98 3.33 -14.12
CA ASP A 46 -8.30 3.35 -13.51
C ASP A 46 -8.15 3.12 -12.00
N VAL A 47 -8.39 4.16 -11.19
CA VAL A 47 -8.15 4.12 -9.74
C VAL A 47 -9.47 4.03 -8.98
N VAL A 48 -9.55 3.07 -8.07
CA VAL A 48 -10.66 2.91 -7.14
C VAL A 48 -10.13 2.97 -5.71
N TYR A 49 -10.73 3.81 -4.87
CA TYR A 49 -10.34 3.96 -3.48
C TYR A 49 -11.27 3.16 -2.57
N THR A 50 -10.73 2.54 -1.52
CA THR A 50 -11.57 1.94 -0.47
C THR A 50 -12.22 3.01 0.39
N ARG A 51 -11.51 4.13 0.64
CA ARG A 51 -12.04 5.34 1.26
C ARG A 51 -11.34 6.58 0.72
N THR A 52 -12.02 7.73 0.73
CA THR A 52 -11.47 9.04 0.36
C THR A 52 -11.65 10.08 1.47
N ALA A 53 -12.21 9.66 2.60
CA ALA A 53 -12.47 10.49 3.78
C ALA A 53 -12.08 9.74 5.06
N ASP A 54 -12.16 10.42 6.21
CA ASP A 54 -11.93 9.80 7.53
C ASP A 54 -13.16 8.99 7.94
N GLN A 55 -13.33 7.82 7.35
CA GLN A 55 -14.35 6.83 7.65
C GLN A 55 -13.72 5.49 8.00
N TYR A 56 -14.43 4.68 8.77
CA TYR A 56 -14.02 3.31 9.10
C TYR A 56 -14.66 2.32 8.15
N ASP A 57 -13.83 1.51 7.54
CA ASP A 57 -14.21 0.28 6.86
C ASP A 57 -13.37 -0.85 7.44
N SER A 58 -14.01 -1.99 7.75
CA SER A 58 -13.26 -3.13 8.27
C SER A 58 -12.29 -3.68 7.20
N PRO A 59 -11.20 -4.36 7.60
CA PRO A 59 -10.31 -4.99 6.61
C PRO A 59 -11.03 -5.96 5.66
N PHE A 60 -12.14 -6.56 6.09
CA PHE A 60 -12.98 -7.40 5.25
C PHE A 60 -13.77 -6.57 4.23
N ASP A 61 -14.36 -5.44 4.64
CA ASP A 61 -15.09 -4.56 3.73
C ASP A 61 -14.18 -3.96 2.67
N LYS A 62 -12.95 -3.56 3.05
CA LYS A 62 -11.91 -3.08 2.13
C LYS A 62 -11.56 -4.13 1.06
N ALA A 63 -11.38 -5.38 1.47
CA ALA A 63 -11.14 -6.47 0.53
C ALA A 63 -12.36 -6.73 -0.38
N GLN A 64 -13.59 -6.61 0.14
CA GLN A 64 -14.81 -6.73 -0.68
C GLN A 64 -14.96 -5.59 -1.69
N ILE A 65 -14.67 -4.35 -1.30
CA ILE A 65 -14.66 -3.21 -2.23
C ILE A 65 -13.70 -3.50 -3.39
N ALA A 66 -12.48 -3.94 -3.07
CA ALA A 66 -11.47 -4.29 -4.07
C ALA A 66 -11.94 -5.41 -5.03
N ASN A 67 -12.51 -6.47 -4.48
CA ASN A 67 -12.98 -7.62 -5.25
C ASN A 67 -14.18 -7.25 -6.14
N ASN A 68 -15.12 -6.47 -5.62
CA ASN A 68 -16.29 -6.00 -6.38
C ASN A 68 -15.89 -5.06 -7.52
N ALA A 69 -14.85 -4.25 -7.30
CA ALA A 69 -14.29 -3.39 -8.32
C ALA A 69 -13.49 -4.15 -9.39
N GLN A 70 -13.17 -5.44 -9.17
CA GLN A 70 -12.36 -6.25 -10.07
C GLN A 70 -11.00 -5.60 -10.37
N GLY A 71 -10.27 -5.18 -9.31
CA GLY A 71 -8.94 -4.58 -9.42
C GLY A 71 -7.91 -5.53 -10.01
N ASP A 72 -6.90 -4.99 -10.68
CA ASP A 72 -5.74 -5.71 -11.20
C ASP A 72 -4.57 -5.72 -10.19
N LEU A 73 -4.53 -4.72 -9.31
CA LEU A 73 -3.57 -4.59 -8.21
C LEU A 73 -4.25 -3.90 -7.02
N PHE A 74 -3.97 -4.39 -5.82
CA PHE A 74 -4.39 -3.77 -4.55
C PHE A 74 -3.16 -3.22 -3.82
N VAL A 75 -3.21 -1.94 -3.42
CA VAL A 75 -2.13 -1.26 -2.71
C VAL A 75 -2.69 -0.62 -1.44
N SER A 76 -2.34 -1.18 -0.29
CA SER A 76 -2.70 -0.66 1.03
C SER A 76 -1.57 0.21 1.59
N PHE A 77 -1.93 1.31 2.24
CA PHE A 77 -1.00 2.30 2.79
C PHE A 77 -1.07 2.30 4.31
N HIS A 78 0.07 2.12 4.93
CA HIS A 78 0.28 2.05 6.37
C HIS A 78 1.56 2.76 6.81
N ARG A 79 1.67 3.00 8.10
CA ARG A 79 2.89 3.42 8.81
C ARG A 79 3.19 2.39 9.89
N ASN A 80 4.38 1.81 9.86
CA ASN A 80 4.81 0.84 10.84
C ASN A 80 4.92 1.48 12.25
N SER A 81 4.97 0.66 13.27
CA SER A 81 5.17 1.10 14.65
C SER A 81 6.03 0.11 15.41
N SER A 82 6.93 0.61 16.23
CA SER A 82 7.73 -0.17 17.15
C SER A 82 7.23 -0.05 18.59
N GLU A 83 7.64 -1.00 19.44
CA GLU A 83 7.23 -1.01 20.85
C GLU A 83 7.66 0.25 21.60
N ARG A 84 8.82 0.81 21.27
CA ARG A 84 9.37 2.04 21.85
C ARG A 84 9.66 3.06 20.76
N PRO A 85 9.44 4.37 21.03
CA PRO A 85 9.82 5.43 20.10
C PRO A 85 11.28 5.33 19.67
N ASN A 86 11.54 5.59 18.40
CA ASN A 86 12.89 5.60 17.80
C ASN A 86 13.67 4.27 17.89
N GLN A 87 12.95 3.15 18.14
CA GLN A 87 13.59 1.83 18.22
C GLN A 87 13.95 1.30 16.84
N TYR A 88 13.08 1.48 15.87
CA TYR A 88 13.27 1.07 14.48
C TYR A 88 12.89 2.20 13.54
N ASN A 89 13.43 2.14 12.32
CA ASN A 89 13.12 3.03 11.21
C ASN A 89 13.19 2.29 9.88
N GLY A 90 12.59 2.87 8.85
CA GLY A 90 12.67 2.39 7.47
C GLY A 90 11.34 1.94 6.90
N VAL A 91 11.37 1.52 5.65
CA VAL A 91 10.21 1.08 4.87
C VAL A 91 10.22 -0.42 4.69
N GLN A 92 9.03 -1.00 4.67
CA GLN A 92 8.82 -2.43 4.45
C GLN A 92 7.56 -2.63 3.62
N THR A 93 7.53 -3.62 2.75
CA THR A 93 6.31 -4.01 2.06
C THR A 93 5.91 -5.41 2.44
N LEU A 94 4.62 -5.57 2.80
CA LEU A 94 4.05 -6.84 3.20
C LEU A 94 3.25 -7.43 2.03
N VAL A 95 3.39 -8.73 1.80
CA VAL A 95 2.71 -9.49 0.75
C VAL A 95 2.08 -10.75 1.31
N TYR A 96 1.09 -11.33 0.61
CA TYR A 96 0.59 -12.66 0.95
C TYR A 96 1.59 -13.76 0.56
N GLY A 97 2.33 -13.53 -0.53
CA GLY A 97 3.26 -14.46 -1.15
C GLY A 97 2.65 -15.21 -2.34
N GLY A 98 3.52 -15.63 -3.26
CA GLY A 98 3.14 -16.40 -4.45
C GLY A 98 2.61 -15.57 -5.63
N SER A 99 2.71 -14.24 -5.58
CA SER A 99 2.38 -13.34 -6.68
C SER A 99 3.62 -12.62 -7.20
N PRO A 100 4.15 -12.99 -8.38
CA PRO A 100 5.31 -12.32 -8.96
C PRO A 100 5.10 -10.81 -9.19
N LEU A 101 3.86 -10.37 -9.43
CA LEU A 101 3.56 -8.96 -9.58
C LEU A 101 3.66 -8.23 -8.23
N ALA A 102 3.05 -8.78 -7.18
CA ALA A 102 3.13 -8.19 -5.84
C ALA A 102 4.59 -8.11 -5.35
N ASP A 103 5.37 -9.16 -5.59
CA ASP A 103 6.78 -9.20 -5.21
C ASP A 103 7.59 -8.11 -5.95
N ARG A 104 7.39 -7.92 -7.27
CA ARG A 104 8.03 -6.84 -8.03
C ARG A 104 7.61 -5.45 -7.56
N VAL A 105 6.32 -5.23 -7.28
CA VAL A 105 5.83 -3.96 -6.73
C VAL A 105 6.51 -3.68 -5.40
N ALA A 106 6.56 -4.67 -4.52
CA ALA A 106 7.18 -4.55 -3.19
C ALA A 106 8.66 -4.18 -3.27
N GLU A 107 9.42 -4.88 -4.10
CA GLU A 107 10.85 -4.62 -4.31
C GLU A 107 11.08 -3.22 -4.88
N ASN A 108 10.41 -2.87 -5.99
CA ASN A 108 10.59 -1.58 -6.66
C ASN A 108 10.23 -0.40 -5.75
N VAL A 109 9.11 -0.50 -5.02
CA VAL A 109 8.68 0.56 -4.10
C VAL A 109 9.67 0.75 -2.97
N ASN A 110 10.10 -0.35 -2.32
CA ASN A 110 11.08 -0.29 -1.24
C ASN A 110 12.43 0.30 -1.72
N GLU A 111 12.90 -0.10 -2.90
CA GLU A 111 14.14 0.42 -3.49
C GLU A 111 14.04 1.93 -3.80
N ASN A 112 12.93 2.37 -4.39
CA ASN A 112 12.74 3.79 -4.70
C ASN A 112 12.63 4.64 -3.42
N LEU A 113 11.94 4.16 -2.39
CA LEU A 113 11.86 4.86 -1.09
C LEU A 113 13.22 4.91 -0.38
N ALA A 114 14.05 3.89 -0.55
CA ALA A 114 15.41 3.90 -0.02
C ALA A 114 16.28 5.00 -0.65
N GLN A 115 16.06 5.35 -1.92
CA GLN A 115 16.77 6.44 -2.58
C GLN A 115 16.41 7.82 -2.01
N ILE A 116 15.25 7.95 -1.37
CA ILE A 116 14.83 9.18 -0.66
C ILE A 116 15.52 9.31 0.71
N GLY A 117 16.05 8.20 1.25
CA GLY A 117 16.75 8.16 2.52
C GLY A 117 16.17 7.22 3.56
N PHE A 118 15.06 6.53 3.26
CA PHE A 118 14.55 5.49 4.14
C PHE A 118 15.47 4.26 4.15
N ARG A 119 15.59 3.63 5.29
CA ARG A 119 16.18 2.29 5.36
C ARG A 119 15.24 1.29 4.70
N ASN A 120 15.71 0.53 3.72
CA ASN A 120 14.95 -0.59 3.16
C ASN A 120 15.06 -1.80 4.09
N ILE A 121 13.93 -2.19 4.71
CA ILE A 121 13.85 -3.36 5.59
C ILE A 121 13.57 -4.64 4.76
N GLY A 122 13.06 -4.47 3.54
CA GLY A 122 12.73 -5.57 2.64
C GLY A 122 11.25 -5.89 2.59
N THR A 123 10.96 -7.09 2.10
CA THR A 123 9.59 -7.62 1.94
C THR A 123 9.38 -8.76 2.93
N ASP A 124 8.17 -8.85 3.51
CA ASP A 124 7.79 -9.94 4.42
C ASP A 124 6.43 -10.54 4.03
N GLN A 125 6.26 -11.83 4.28
CA GLN A 125 5.00 -12.53 4.01
C GLN A 125 4.12 -12.53 5.26
N ARG A 126 2.93 -11.93 5.14
CA ARG A 126 1.97 -11.77 6.22
C ARG A 126 0.60 -12.34 5.82
N ARG A 127 0.49 -13.66 5.90
CA ARG A 127 -0.70 -14.41 5.46
C ARG A 127 -1.92 -14.23 6.37
N GLU A 128 -1.73 -13.73 7.59
CA GLU A 128 -2.78 -13.41 8.54
C GLU A 128 -3.53 -12.12 8.25
N LEU A 129 -2.92 -11.19 7.49
CA LEU A 129 -3.54 -9.90 7.17
C LEU A 129 -4.72 -10.07 6.22
N VAL A 130 -5.89 -9.66 6.68
CA VAL A 130 -7.16 -9.88 5.96
C VAL A 130 -7.13 -9.25 4.57
N VAL A 131 -6.66 -8.01 4.43
CA VAL A 131 -6.61 -7.32 3.14
C VAL A 131 -5.68 -7.98 2.13
N LEU A 132 -4.62 -8.66 2.58
CA LEU A 132 -3.73 -9.43 1.70
C LEU A 132 -4.30 -10.81 1.36
N ARG A 133 -5.02 -11.43 2.33
CA ARG A 133 -5.55 -12.78 2.19
C ARG A 133 -6.86 -12.85 1.42
N ARG A 134 -7.72 -11.81 1.53
CA ARG A 134 -9.09 -11.82 1.02
C ARG A 134 -9.28 -11.05 -0.29
N THR A 135 -8.30 -10.32 -0.75
CA THR A 135 -8.29 -9.73 -2.09
C THR A 135 -8.01 -10.79 -3.14
N ALA A 136 -8.76 -10.76 -4.25
CA ALA A 136 -8.67 -11.74 -5.34
C ALA A 136 -7.60 -11.40 -6.38
N MET A 137 -6.94 -10.25 -6.24
CA MET A 137 -5.87 -9.76 -7.10
C MET A 137 -4.53 -9.74 -6.34
N PRO A 138 -3.38 -9.57 -7.05
CA PRO A 138 -2.10 -9.26 -6.42
C PRO A 138 -2.25 -8.09 -5.45
N ALA A 139 -1.72 -8.24 -4.23
CA ALA A 139 -1.91 -7.28 -3.15
C ALA A 139 -0.59 -7.00 -2.42
N VAL A 140 -0.35 -5.72 -2.14
CA VAL A 140 0.76 -5.24 -1.32
C VAL A 140 0.25 -4.33 -0.21
N LEU A 141 0.92 -4.35 0.94
CA LEU A 141 0.72 -3.40 2.03
C LEU A 141 2.04 -2.69 2.29
N LEU A 142 2.05 -1.39 2.06
CA LEU A 142 3.22 -0.54 2.18
C LEU A 142 3.30 0.03 3.60
N GLU A 143 4.36 -0.30 4.32
CA GLU A 143 4.73 0.32 5.60
C GLU A 143 5.73 1.45 5.30
N VAL A 144 5.22 2.68 5.14
CA VAL A 144 6.01 3.83 4.70
C VAL A 144 6.64 4.55 5.89
N GLY A 145 7.66 3.94 6.47
CA GLY A 145 8.35 4.40 7.66
C GLY A 145 7.60 4.10 8.96
N PHE A 146 8.30 4.19 10.09
CA PHE A 146 7.73 4.03 11.42
C PHE A 146 7.12 5.34 11.90
N ILE A 147 5.84 5.32 12.29
CA ILE A 147 5.14 6.52 12.77
C ILE A 147 5.74 7.05 14.08
N ASN A 148 6.36 6.19 14.87
CA ASN A 148 7.05 6.54 16.11
C ASN A 148 8.58 6.63 15.97
N SER A 149 9.06 6.91 14.76
CA SER A 149 10.44 7.28 14.46
C SER A 149 10.51 8.74 14.01
N ASP A 150 11.22 9.57 14.76
CA ASP A 150 11.41 11.00 14.44
C ASP A 150 12.13 11.16 13.09
N GLN A 151 13.09 10.27 12.79
CA GLN A 151 13.80 10.24 11.51
C GLN A 151 12.84 9.97 10.34
N ASP A 152 12.00 8.93 10.45
CA ASP A 152 11.05 8.58 9.39
C ASP A 152 9.97 9.65 9.22
N ASN A 153 9.53 10.25 10.33
CA ASN A 153 8.57 11.35 10.27
C ASN A 153 9.16 12.59 9.58
N ALA A 154 10.43 12.93 9.86
CA ALA A 154 11.11 14.01 9.17
C ALA A 154 11.24 13.74 7.67
N LEU A 155 11.62 12.53 7.26
CA LEU A 155 11.68 12.12 5.84
C LEU A 155 10.29 12.19 5.19
N PHE A 156 9.27 11.66 5.87
CA PHE A 156 7.89 11.64 5.36
C PHE A 156 7.34 13.05 5.10
N ASP A 157 7.61 13.99 6.01
CA ASP A 157 7.09 15.34 5.89
C ASP A 157 7.88 16.20 4.90
N GLN A 158 9.21 16.07 4.89
CA GLN A 158 10.09 16.87 4.02
C GLN A 158 10.05 16.42 2.56
N ASN A 159 9.87 15.12 2.30
CA ASN A 159 9.91 14.53 0.96
C ASN A 159 8.57 13.92 0.53
N PHE A 160 7.46 14.45 1.03
CA PHE A 160 6.13 13.86 0.81
C PHE A 160 5.79 13.66 -0.68
N SER A 161 6.10 14.66 -1.52
CA SER A 161 5.86 14.57 -2.97
C SER A 161 6.73 13.49 -3.62
N GLU A 162 8.01 13.46 -3.29
CA GLU A 162 8.98 12.50 -3.80
C GLU A 162 8.62 11.07 -3.37
N ILE A 163 8.10 10.89 -2.15
CA ILE A 163 7.60 9.60 -1.66
C ILE A 163 6.43 9.12 -2.53
N ALA A 164 5.46 10.01 -2.82
CA ALA A 164 4.35 9.65 -3.69
C ALA A 164 4.82 9.29 -5.11
N ASP A 165 5.75 10.06 -5.68
CA ASP A 165 6.33 9.81 -7.00
C ASP A 165 7.13 8.50 -7.03
N ALA A 166 7.88 8.19 -5.98
CA ALA A 166 8.65 6.96 -5.83
C ALA A 166 7.75 5.70 -5.80
N ILE A 167 6.62 5.79 -5.08
CA ILE A 167 5.63 4.70 -5.02
C ILE A 167 4.99 4.48 -6.39
N VAL A 168 4.54 5.54 -7.06
CA VAL A 168 3.98 5.48 -8.42
C VAL A 168 4.96 4.82 -9.38
N THR A 169 6.20 5.31 -9.42
CA THR A 169 7.26 4.75 -10.28
C THR A 169 7.51 3.27 -9.98
N GLY A 170 7.49 2.87 -8.71
CA GLY A 170 7.65 1.46 -8.31
C GLY A 170 6.53 0.56 -8.82
N ILE A 171 5.29 1.05 -8.76
CA ILE A 171 4.10 0.37 -9.30
C ILE A 171 4.20 0.26 -10.83
N GLU A 172 4.45 1.36 -11.53
CA GLU A 172 4.54 1.40 -12.99
C GLU A 172 5.60 0.47 -13.55
N ARG A 173 6.78 0.41 -12.92
CA ARG A 173 7.86 -0.51 -13.32
C ARG A 173 7.50 -1.99 -13.16
N ALA A 174 6.60 -2.31 -12.25
CA ALA A 174 6.17 -3.69 -12.00
C ALA A 174 5.05 -4.14 -12.94
N LEU A 175 4.20 -3.21 -13.38
CA LEU A 175 3.10 -3.49 -14.28
C LEU A 175 3.63 -3.83 -15.68
N PRO A 176 2.98 -4.74 -16.43
CA PRO A 176 3.38 -5.03 -17.80
C PRO A 176 3.20 -3.76 -18.65
N SER A 177 4.17 -3.48 -19.53
CA SER A 177 4.05 -2.39 -20.50
C SER A 177 2.73 -2.54 -21.27
N SER A 178 1.98 -1.45 -21.45
CA SER A 178 0.68 -1.41 -22.13
C SER A 178 0.78 -2.02 -23.54
N GLY A 179 0.59 -3.33 -23.64
CA GLY A 179 0.74 -4.14 -24.86
C GLY A 179 0.76 -5.65 -24.61
N ALA A 180 0.97 -6.09 -23.38
CA ALA A 180 0.92 -7.50 -22.98
C ALA A 180 -0.15 -7.68 -21.89
N SER A 181 -1.33 -8.20 -22.26
CA SER A 181 -2.31 -8.65 -21.28
C SER A 181 -1.70 -9.72 -20.38
N PRO A 182 -1.70 -9.60 -19.07
CA PRO A 182 -1.28 -10.68 -18.19
C PRO A 182 -2.28 -11.82 -18.31
N SER A 183 -1.84 -12.98 -18.74
CA SER A 183 -2.63 -14.20 -18.70
C SER A 183 -2.91 -14.59 -17.24
N GLY A 184 -4.15 -14.42 -16.84
CA GLY A 184 -4.89 -15.16 -15.84
C GLY A 184 -4.19 -15.69 -14.59
N TYR A 185 -3.82 -14.84 -13.66
CA TYR A 185 -3.61 -15.28 -12.29
C TYR A 185 -4.84 -14.92 -11.47
N ARG A 186 -5.77 -15.85 -11.37
CA ARG A 186 -6.86 -15.79 -10.37
C ARG A 186 -6.50 -16.73 -9.24
N ASN A 187 -6.32 -16.20 -8.05
CA ASN A 187 -6.30 -17.02 -6.85
C ASN A 187 -7.67 -17.70 -6.72
N THR A 188 -7.75 -18.97 -7.06
CA THR A 188 -8.92 -19.79 -6.74
C THR A 188 -8.81 -20.16 -5.27
N PHE A 189 -9.51 -19.45 -4.40
CA PHE A 189 -9.69 -19.86 -3.02
C PHE A 189 -10.69 -20.99 -2.96
N PRO A 190 -10.44 -22.07 -2.18
CA PRO A 190 -11.48 -23.04 -1.89
C PRO A 190 -12.61 -22.33 -1.15
N SER A 191 -13.85 -22.55 -1.61
CA SER A 191 -15.05 -22.20 -0.87
C SER A 191 -15.09 -23.02 0.42
N TYR A 192 -15.00 -22.35 1.55
CA TYR A 192 -15.32 -22.98 2.84
C TYR A 192 -16.80 -22.66 3.09
N ASP A 193 -17.63 -23.73 3.00
CA ASP A 193 -18.97 -23.78 3.54
C ASP A 193 -18.94 -23.73 5.07
#